data_557ac43f7c7e0678bfb1d3dd7069edc9
#
_entry.id   557ac43f7c7e0678bfb1d3dd7069edc9
#
_cell.length_a   1.000
_cell.length_b   1.000
_cell.length_c   1.000
_cell.angle_alpha   90.00
_cell.angle_beta   90.00
_cell.angle_gamma   90.00
#
_symmetry.space_group_name_H-M   'P 1'
#
loop_
_entity.id
_entity.type
_entity.pdbx_description
1 polymer ?
#
loop_
_entity_poly.entity_id
_entity_poly.type
_entity_poly.pdbx_seq_one_letter_code
_entity_poly.pdbx_strand_id
1 'polypeptide(L)'
;MKMIVTGAGRGLGREIVKEAVRRGHEVAAGLRSLDTNMDPLQELKDLASGRLTLLELDVDEEESVLKAKEAMAAKWGALDALVNNAGILLAREQSIEQLEFAAVENTFRTNLLGPMKMVKHFLPLLKNSDNPCILNVSSEAGCFSWAHGRDYPYGLSKAALNFFSAGLRKELSPQGFAVYALHPGWIRTPMGGSEAPGDPADTAQNILDLIEGKIEADAEAWMIDREGKAMPF
;
A
#
# COMPACT_ATOMS: atom_id res chain seq x y z
N MET A 1 -3.35 -13.65 -10.63
CA MET A 1 -3.77 -13.22 -9.28
C MET A 1 -4.76 -12.07 -9.41
N LYS A 2 -5.64 -11.93 -8.44
CA LYS A 2 -6.59 -10.81 -8.28
C LYS A 2 -6.05 -9.87 -7.21
N MET A 3 -5.83 -8.61 -7.55
CA MET A 3 -5.12 -7.67 -6.69
C MET A 3 -5.87 -6.36 -6.55
N ILE A 4 -5.86 -5.77 -5.35
CA ILE A 4 -6.30 -4.39 -5.12
C ILE A 4 -5.08 -3.55 -4.73
N VAL A 5 -4.93 -2.38 -5.37
CA VAL A 5 -3.89 -1.40 -5.04
C VAL A 5 -4.55 -0.09 -4.67
N THR A 6 -4.38 0.37 -3.43
CA THR A 6 -4.92 1.67 -2.99
C THR A 6 -3.97 2.81 -3.38
N GLY A 7 -4.52 4.01 -3.63
CA GLY A 7 -3.70 5.16 -4.03
C GLY A 7 -3.02 4.97 -5.40
N ALA A 8 -3.71 4.31 -6.33
CA ALA A 8 -3.17 3.87 -7.61
C ALA A 8 -3.03 4.98 -8.68
N GLY A 9 -3.51 6.19 -8.43
CA GLY A 9 -3.58 7.26 -9.44
C GLY A 9 -2.23 7.86 -9.83
N ARG A 10 -1.18 7.71 -9.02
CA ARG A 10 0.15 8.31 -9.23
C ARG A 10 1.25 7.56 -8.48
N GLY A 11 2.49 7.96 -8.77
CA GLY A 11 3.67 7.47 -8.06
C GLY A 11 3.76 5.95 -8.04
N LEU A 12 4.18 5.38 -6.92
CA LEU A 12 4.41 3.95 -6.76
C LEU A 12 3.15 3.11 -7.05
N GLY A 13 1.99 3.53 -6.54
CA GLY A 13 0.75 2.77 -6.76
C GLY A 13 0.40 2.60 -8.24
N ARG A 14 0.63 3.63 -9.05
CA ARG A 14 0.43 3.55 -10.51
C ARG A 14 1.42 2.58 -11.17
N GLU A 15 2.68 2.60 -10.76
CA GLU A 15 3.68 1.68 -11.32
C GLU A 15 3.43 0.22 -10.90
N ILE A 16 2.93 -0.02 -9.67
CA ILE A 16 2.48 -1.37 -9.24
C ILE A 16 1.32 -1.84 -10.13
N VAL A 17 0.33 -0.99 -10.40
CA VAL A 17 -0.81 -1.35 -11.28
C VAL A 17 -0.32 -1.68 -12.69
N LYS A 18 0.55 -0.85 -13.27
CA LYS A 18 1.12 -1.09 -14.61
C LYS A 18 1.84 -2.43 -14.68
N GLU A 19 2.72 -2.68 -13.73
CA GLU A 19 3.51 -3.90 -13.69
C GLU A 19 2.62 -5.14 -13.48
N ALA A 20 1.64 -5.07 -12.57
CA ALA A 20 0.71 -6.17 -12.34
C ALA A 20 -0.12 -6.51 -13.59
N VAL A 21 -0.62 -5.51 -14.31
CA VAL A 21 -1.34 -5.71 -15.58
C VAL A 21 -0.41 -6.31 -16.64
N ARG A 22 0.83 -5.81 -16.75
CA ARG A 22 1.84 -6.35 -17.68
C ARG A 22 2.14 -7.82 -17.42
N ARG A 23 2.15 -8.26 -16.16
CA ARG A 23 2.31 -9.67 -15.76
C ARG A 23 1.05 -10.52 -15.94
N GLY A 24 -0.05 -9.93 -16.38
CA GLY A 24 -1.31 -10.64 -16.66
C GLY A 24 -2.24 -10.80 -15.46
N HIS A 25 -2.01 -10.07 -14.37
CA HIS A 25 -2.90 -10.09 -13.21
C HIS A 25 -4.19 -9.31 -13.46
N GLU A 26 -5.25 -9.67 -12.75
CA GLU A 26 -6.47 -8.88 -12.63
C GLU A 26 -6.29 -7.85 -11.52
N VAL A 27 -6.44 -6.56 -11.83
CA VAL A 27 -6.12 -5.48 -10.89
C VAL A 27 -7.31 -4.53 -10.73
N ALA A 28 -7.65 -4.22 -9.47
CA ALA A 28 -8.49 -3.09 -9.12
C ALA A 28 -7.60 -1.94 -8.64
N ALA A 29 -7.54 -0.88 -9.42
CA ALA A 29 -6.84 0.35 -9.10
C ALA A 29 -7.73 1.26 -8.27
N GLY A 30 -7.48 1.35 -6.97
CA GLY A 30 -8.23 2.18 -6.03
C GLY A 30 -7.83 3.66 -6.14
N LEU A 31 -8.80 4.50 -6.45
CA LEU A 31 -8.67 5.93 -6.72
C LEU A 31 -9.66 6.70 -5.89
N ARG A 32 -9.24 7.79 -5.25
CA ARG A 32 -10.11 8.61 -4.40
C ARG A 32 -11.27 9.25 -5.17
N SER A 33 -11.06 9.58 -6.47
CA SER A 33 -12.08 10.05 -7.39
C SER A 33 -11.76 9.54 -8.79
N LEU A 34 -12.79 9.21 -9.55
CA LEU A 34 -12.68 8.85 -10.96
C LEU A 34 -12.74 10.07 -11.91
N ASP A 35 -13.05 11.24 -11.37
CA ASP A 35 -13.20 12.48 -12.14
C ASP A 35 -11.89 13.24 -12.36
N THR A 36 -10.82 12.84 -11.67
CA THR A 36 -9.49 13.45 -11.81
C THR A 36 -8.77 12.91 -13.04
N ASN A 37 -7.91 13.74 -13.63
CA ASN A 37 -7.14 13.44 -14.85
C ASN A 37 -6.49 12.05 -14.81
N MET A 38 -7.14 11.09 -15.46
CA MET A 38 -6.92 9.64 -15.35
C MET A 38 -6.19 9.08 -16.58
N ASP A 39 -5.78 9.96 -17.51
CA ASP A 39 -5.31 9.58 -18.83
C ASP A 39 -4.35 8.38 -18.84
N PRO A 40 -3.29 8.33 -17.98
CA PRO A 40 -2.35 7.20 -18.03
C PRO A 40 -2.94 5.85 -17.58
N LEU A 41 -3.92 5.87 -16.65
CA LEU A 41 -4.59 4.64 -16.21
C LEU A 41 -5.74 4.26 -17.15
N GLN A 42 -6.37 5.23 -17.78
CA GLN A 42 -7.40 4.97 -18.78
C GLN A 42 -6.79 4.33 -20.03
N GLU A 43 -5.66 4.86 -20.53
CA GLU A 43 -4.90 4.23 -21.61
C GLU A 43 -4.48 2.79 -21.25
N LEU A 44 -4.00 2.59 -20.03
CA LEU A 44 -3.63 1.26 -19.57
C LEU A 44 -4.85 0.33 -19.48
N LYS A 45 -6.02 0.84 -19.09
CA LYS A 45 -7.26 0.08 -19.02
C LYS A 45 -7.68 -0.41 -20.42
N ASP A 46 -7.55 0.43 -21.43
CA ASP A 46 -7.89 0.09 -22.81
C ASP A 46 -6.97 -1.03 -23.36
N LEU A 47 -5.69 -1.00 -22.96
CA LEU A 47 -4.70 -2.02 -23.33
C LEU A 47 -4.80 -3.31 -22.49
N ALA A 48 -5.39 -3.25 -21.31
CA ALA A 48 -5.39 -4.34 -20.33
C ALA A 48 -6.37 -5.49 -20.66
N SER A 49 -7.11 -5.42 -21.76
CA SER A 49 -8.06 -6.48 -22.19
C SER A 49 -9.03 -6.90 -21.07
N GLY A 50 -9.57 -5.94 -20.33
CA GLY A 50 -10.53 -6.17 -19.24
C GLY A 50 -9.92 -6.55 -17.88
N ARG A 51 -8.60 -6.70 -17.78
CA ARG A 51 -7.91 -7.05 -16.51
C ARG A 51 -7.76 -5.88 -15.53
N LEU A 52 -7.93 -4.64 -15.97
CA LEU A 52 -7.87 -3.46 -15.10
C LEU A 52 -9.27 -2.92 -14.81
N THR A 53 -9.58 -2.80 -13.53
CA THR A 53 -10.78 -2.12 -13.02
C THR A 53 -10.37 -0.84 -12.31
N LEU A 54 -10.89 0.29 -12.76
CA LEU A 54 -10.77 1.54 -11.99
C LEU A 54 -11.86 1.52 -10.91
N LEU A 55 -11.46 1.64 -9.67
CA LEU A 55 -12.32 1.51 -8.50
C LEU A 55 -12.30 2.81 -7.70
N GLU A 56 -13.46 3.46 -7.56
CA GLU A 56 -13.56 4.59 -6.65
C GLU A 56 -13.39 4.08 -5.21
N LEU A 57 -12.34 4.56 -4.54
CA LEU A 57 -11.92 4.07 -3.24
C LEU A 57 -11.17 5.17 -2.47
N ASP A 58 -11.86 5.79 -1.52
CA ASP A 58 -11.26 6.65 -0.52
C ASP A 58 -11.06 5.84 0.77
N VAL A 59 -9.81 5.60 1.13
CA VAL A 59 -9.45 4.82 2.34
C VAL A 59 -9.77 5.58 3.63
N ASP A 60 -9.97 6.90 3.55
CA ASP A 60 -10.35 7.73 4.70
C ASP A 60 -11.81 7.54 5.08
N GLU A 61 -12.66 7.08 4.13
CA GLU A 61 -14.10 6.92 4.29
C GLU A 61 -14.51 5.44 4.33
N GLU A 62 -14.98 4.95 5.49
CA GLU A 62 -15.34 3.53 5.66
C GLU A 62 -16.46 3.10 4.71
N GLU A 63 -17.41 3.99 4.40
CA GLU A 63 -18.48 3.71 3.44
C GLU A 63 -17.95 3.47 2.02
N SER A 64 -16.93 4.24 1.60
CA SER A 64 -16.25 4.05 0.32
C SER A 64 -15.57 2.68 0.26
N VAL A 65 -14.89 2.28 1.34
CA VAL A 65 -14.26 0.95 1.46
C VAL A 65 -15.28 -0.17 1.38
N LEU A 66 -16.44 -0.02 2.02
CA LEU A 66 -17.52 -1.00 1.97
C LEU A 66 -18.10 -1.15 0.56
N LYS A 67 -18.40 -0.06 -0.12
CA LYS A 67 -18.87 -0.07 -1.52
C LYS A 67 -17.86 -0.74 -2.45
N ALA A 68 -16.59 -0.41 -2.30
CA ALA A 68 -15.50 -1.02 -3.06
C ALA A 68 -15.41 -2.54 -2.80
N LYS A 69 -15.53 -2.97 -1.54
CA LYS A 69 -15.55 -4.39 -1.17
C LYS A 69 -16.74 -5.12 -1.80
N GLU A 70 -17.93 -4.56 -1.77
CA GLU A 70 -19.13 -5.15 -2.38
C GLU A 70 -18.97 -5.32 -3.90
N ALA A 71 -18.48 -4.29 -4.58
CA ALA A 71 -18.20 -4.35 -6.01
C ALA A 71 -17.19 -5.45 -6.36
N MET A 72 -16.12 -5.58 -5.58
CA MET A 72 -15.10 -6.61 -5.84
C MET A 72 -15.56 -8.01 -5.43
N ALA A 73 -16.38 -8.14 -4.38
CA ALA A 73 -16.99 -9.42 -4.01
C ALA A 73 -17.89 -9.96 -5.12
N ALA A 74 -18.71 -9.09 -5.73
CA ALA A 74 -19.57 -9.46 -6.86
C ALA A 74 -18.75 -9.84 -8.11
N LYS A 75 -17.60 -9.19 -8.33
CA LYS A 75 -16.78 -9.43 -9.53
C LYS A 75 -15.87 -10.64 -9.40
N TRP A 76 -15.22 -10.84 -8.25
CA TRP A 76 -14.12 -11.81 -8.11
C TRP A 76 -14.41 -12.97 -7.16
N GLY A 77 -15.18 -12.75 -6.10
CA GLY A 77 -15.44 -13.73 -5.05
C GLY A 77 -14.24 -14.08 -4.16
N ALA A 78 -13.01 -13.83 -4.63
CA ALA A 78 -11.76 -14.01 -3.91
C ALA A 78 -10.80 -12.88 -4.23
N LEU A 79 -9.83 -12.61 -3.34
CA LEU A 79 -8.77 -11.62 -3.51
C LEU A 79 -7.44 -12.25 -3.10
N ASP A 80 -6.44 -12.22 -3.99
CA ASP A 80 -5.13 -12.81 -3.73
C ASP A 80 -4.18 -11.83 -3.03
N ALA A 81 -4.22 -10.55 -3.41
CA ALA A 81 -3.33 -9.56 -2.81
C ALA A 81 -4.03 -8.22 -2.54
N LEU A 82 -3.81 -7.69 -1.34
CA LEU A 82 -4.19 -6.34 -0.94
C LEU A 82 -2.93 -5.50 -0.73
N VAL A 83 -2.73 -4.50 -1.60
CA VAL A 83 -1.61 -3.55 -1.49
C VAL A 83 -2.12 -2.22 -0.94
N ASN A 84 -1.88 -1.98 0.33
CA ASN A 84 -2.15 -0.72 1.01
C ASN A 84 -1.01 0.26 0.72
N ASN A 85 -1.13 0.97 -0.42
CA ASN A 85 -0.14 1.94 -0.88
C ASN A 85 -0.59 3.40 -0.65
N ALA A 86 -1.89 3.66 -0.51
CA ALA A 86 -2.38 5.01 -0.23
C ALA A 86 -1.68 5.60 1.00
N GLY A 87 -1.16 6.82 0.87
CA GLY A 87 -0.47 7.50 1.95
C GLY A 87 -0.23 8.97 1.65
N ILE A 88 -0.12 9.75 2.72
CA ILE A 88 0.17 11.19 2.68
C ILE A 88 1.33 11.52 3.61
N LEU A 89 2.02 12.62 3.31
CA LEU A 89 3.05 13.22 4.14
C LEU A 89 2.71 14.70 4.29
N LEU A 90 2.21 15.06 5.46
CA LEU A 90 1.82 16.43 5.83
C LEU A 90 2.78 16.97 6.89
N ALA A 91 2.80 18.30 7.05
CA ALA A 91 3.61 19.00 8.04
C ALA A 91 5.11 18.66 7.96
N ARG A 92 5.60 18.42 6.72
CA ARG A 92 7.05 18.23 6.48
C ARG A 92 7.83 19.43 7.00
N GLU A 93 8.93 19.16 7.69
CA GLU A 93 9.82 20.17 8.24
C GLU A 93 9.26 21.01 9.42
N GLN A 94 8.01 20.81 9.87
CA GLN A 94 7.51 21.48 11.07
C GLN A 94 8.24 21.00 12.32
N SER A 95 8.68 21.95 13.14
CA SER A 95 9.18 21.66 14.49
C SER A 95 8.02 21.24 15.40
N ILE A 96 8.35 20.65 16.56
CA ILE A 96 7.32 20.25 17.53
C ILE A 96 6.44 21.43 18.00
N GLU A 97 7.01 22.63 18.08
CA GLU A 97 6.31 23.83 18.49
C GLU A 97 5.33 24.35 17.41
N GLN A 98 5.59 24.04 16.15
CA GLN A 98 4.80 24.46 14.99
C GLN A 98 3.81 23.39 14.54
N LEU A 99 3.83 22.22 15.18
CA LEU A 99 3.09 21.04 14.72
C LEU A 99 1.57 21.28 14.78
N GLU A 100 0.93 21.19 13.63
CA GLU A 100 -0.53 21.26 13.51
C GLU A 100 -1.15 19.89 13.74
N PHE A 101 -1.94 19.73 14.81
CA PHE A 101 -2.58 18.45 15.13
C PHE A 101 -3.55 17.96 14.06
N ALA A 102 -4.16 18.85 13.29
CA ALA A 102 -4.97 18.45 12.13
C ALA A 102 -4.14 17.67 11.09
N ALA A 103 -2.84 18.02 10.90
CA ALA A 103 -1.95 17.27 10.04
C ALA A 103 -1.64 15.88 10.63
N VAL A 104 -1.51 15.76 11.94
CA VAL A 104 -1.34 14.47 12.63
C VAL A 104 -2.57 13.59 12.40
N GLU A 105 -3.76 14.09 12.72
CA GLU A 105 -5.02 13.36 12.59
C GLU A 105 -5.26 12.88 11.15
N ASN A 106 -5.08 13.76 10.15
CA ASN A 106 -5.26 13.41 8.76
C ASN A 106 -4.22 12.37 8.30
N THR A 107 -2.97 12.49 8.75
CA THR A 107 -1.93 11.52 8.41
C THR A 107 -2.22 10.14 8.99
N PHE A 108 -2.67 10.07 10.25
CA PHE A 108 -3.08 8.80 10.86
C PHE A 108 -4.32 8.23 10.20
N ARG A 109 -5.28 9.07 9.81
CA ARG A 109 -6.50 8.64 9.12
C ARG A 109 -6.16 7.89 7.84
N THR A 110 -5.29 8.47 6.99
CA THR A 110 -4.91 7.85 5.73
C THR A 110 -3.90 6.72 5.90
N ASN A 111 -2.80 6.97 6.65
CA ASN A 111 -1.65 6.06 6.64
C ASN A 111 -1.82 4.84 7.56
N LEU A 112 -2.71 4.92 8.56
CA LEU A 112 -2.95 3.82 9.52
C LEU A 112 -4.40 3.33 9.46
N LEU A 113 -5.38 4.21 9.72
CA LEU A 113 -6.78 3.79 9.78
C LEU A 113 -7.30 3.33 8.41
N GLY A 114 -6.78 3.91 7.31
CA GLY A 114 -7.07 3.45 5.95
C GLY A 114 -6.70 1.99 5.75
N PRO A 115 -5.43 1.57 5.89
CA PRO A 115 -5.02 0.16 5.86
C PRO A 115 -5.80 -0.74 6.81
N MET A 116 -6.11 -0.29 8.03
CA MET A 116 -6.91 -1.06 8.98
C MET A 116 -8.33 -1.33 8.46
N LYS A 117 -9.02 -0.32 7.90
CA LYS A 117 -10.34 -0.48 7.28
C LYS A 117 -10.26 -1.42 6.07
N MET A 118 -9.26 -1.23 5.21
CA MET A 118 -9.06 -2.11 4.05
C MET A 118 -8.90 -3.57 4.47
N VAL A 119 -8.02 -3.86 5.42
CA VAL A 119 -7.84 -5.23 5.91
C VAL A 119 -9.13 -5.75 6.53
N LYS A 120 -9.76 -5.01 7.44
CA LYS A 120 -11.02 -5.41 8.11
C LYS A 120 -12.09 -5.86 7.11
N HIS A 121 -12.32 -5.06 6.07
CA HIS A 121 -13.43 -5.30 5.15
C HIS A 121 -13.09 -6.27 4.01
N PHE A 122 -11.84 -6.33 3.57
CA PHE A 122 -11.42 -7.24 2.50
C PHE A 122 -10.92 -8.61 2.99
N LEU A 123 -10.71 -8.78 4.30
CA LEU A 123 -10.27 -10.05 4.88
C LEU A 123 -11.14 -11.26 4.48
N PRO A 124 -12.49 -11.16 4.41
CA PRO A 124 -13.31 -12.29 3.95
C PRO A 124 -13.00 -12.73 2.50
N LEU A 125 -12.66 -11.79 1.62
CA LEU A 125 -12.27 -12.10 0.24
C LEU A 125 -10.86 -12.68 0.16
N LEU A 126 -9.94 -12.17 0.97
CA LEU A 126 -8.58 -12.71 1.09
C LEU A 126 -8.58 -14.15 1.61
N LYS A 127 -9.46 -14.48 2.56
CA LYS A 127 -9.62 -15.85 3.09
C LYS A 127 -10.11 -16.87 2.05
N ASN A 128 -10.64 -16.41 0.92
CA ASN A 128 -11.06 -17.26 -0.19
C ASN A 128 -9.92 -17.52 -1.21
N SER A 129 -8.73 -16.98 -0.99
CA SER A 129 -7.54 -17.23 -1.80
C SER A 129 -6.71 -18.37 -1.23
N ASP A 130 -6.06 -19.13 -2.12
CA ASP A 130 -5.11 -20.18 -1.72
C ASP A 130 -3.80 -19.63 -1.17
N ASN A 131 -3.42 -18.42 -1.59
CA ASN A 131 -2.16 -17.76 -1.20
C ASN A 131 -2.38 -16.26 -0.94
N PRO A 132 -3.11 -15.90 0.14
CA PRO A 132 -3.45 -14.52 0.41
C PRO A 132 -2.25 -13.69 0.87
N CYS A 133 -2.11 -12.49 0.31
CA CYS A 133 -1.06 -11.54 0.65
C CYS A 133 -1.62 -10.18 1.06
N ILE A 134 -1.12 -9.62 2.16
CA ILE A 134 -1.35 -8.23 2.59
C ILE A 134 -0.01 -7.52 2.61
N LEU A 135 0.14 -6.49 1.78
CA LEU A 135 1.34 -5.67 1.73
C LEU A 135 0.99 -4.24 2.11
N ASN A 136 1.54 -3.78 3.23
CA ASN A 136 1.42 -2.41 3.71
C ASN A 136 2.68 -1.63 3.33
N VAL A 137 2.55 -0.62 2.44
CA VAL A 137 3.66 0.25 2.08
C VAL A 137 3.97 1.18 3.26
N SER A 138 5.04 0.86 3.96
CA SER A 138 5.53 1.61 5.11
C SER A 138 6.74 2.49 4.74
N SER A 139 7.60 2.80 5.68
CA SER A 139 8.79 3.63 5.51
C SER A 139 9.79 3.37 6.61
N GLU A 140 11.08 3.51 6.32
CA GLU A 140 12.15 3.58 7.32
C GLU A 140 11.90 4.67 8.38
N ALA A 141 11.18 5.75 8.02
CA ALA A 141 10.77 6.78 8.97
C ALA A 141 9.93 6.26 10.14
N GLY A 142 9.35 5.05 10.03
CA GLY A 142 8.65 4.36 11.11
C GLY A 142 9.55 3.47 11.97
N CYS A 143 10.86 3.43 11.75
CA CYS A 143 11.81 2.67 12.55
C CYS A 143 12.45 3.57 13.62
N PHE A 144 12.60 3.05 14.86
CA PHE A 144 13.22 3.83 15.94
C PHE A 144 14.66 4.21 15.64
N SER A 145 15.40 3.34 14.95
CA SER A 145 16.79 3.59 14.53
C SER A 145 16.94 4.79 13.56
N TRP A 146 15.85 5.20 12.91
CA TRP A 146 15.80 6.32 11.95
C TRP A 146 14.99 7.52 12.47
N ALA A 147 14.61 7.49 13.76
CA ALA A 147 13.85 8.59 14.35
C ALA A 147 14.65 9.89 14.31
N HIS A 148 14.05 10.93 13.73
CA HIS A 148 14.63 12.26 13.64
C HIS A 148 13.59 13.33 14.01
N GLY A 149 14.06 14.51 14.43
CA GLY A 149 13.16 15.62 14.74
C GLY A 149 12.66 16.26 13.46
N ARG A 150 11.40 16.18 13.19
CA ARG A 150 10.55 16.66 12.09
C ARG A 150 9.77 15.50 11.47
N ASP A 151 8.90 15.79 10.54
CA ASP A 151 8.03 14.78 9.90
C ASP A 151 7.26 13.90 10.91
N TYR A 152 7.00 14.45 12.11
CA TYR A 152 6.36 13.72 13.22
C TYR A 152 5.09 12.97 12.81
N PRO A 153 4.12 13.57 12.06
CA PRO A 153 2.91 12.86 11.69
C PRO A 153 3.21 11.62 10.85
N TYR A 154 4.14 11.76 9.90
CA TYR A 154 4.49 10.68 8.98
C TYR A 154 5.22 9.55 9.71
N GLY A 155 6.32 9.86 10.41
CA GLY A 155 7.10 8.87 11.15
C GLY A 155 6.25 8.09 12.14
N LEU A 156 5.45 8.78 12.97
CA LEU A 156 4.55 8.17 13.93
C LEU A 156 3.50 7.27 13.25
N SER A 157 2.90 7.72 12.14
CA SER A 157 1.92 6.91 11.42
C SER A 157 2.54 5.63 10.82
N LYS A 158 3.78 5.72 10.32
CA LYS A 158 4.49 4.56 9.77
C LYS A 158 4.97 3.59 10.84
N ALA A 159 5.40 4.10 12.01
CA ALA A 159 5.68 3.25 13.18
C ALA A 159 4.44 2.48 13.64
N ALA A 160 3.30 3.17 13.71
CA ALA A 160 2.02 2.54 14.06
C ALA A 160 1.58 1.50 12.99
N LEU A 161 1.80 1.78 11.69
CA LEU A 161 1.53 0.84 10.61
C LEU A 161 2.44 -0.39 10.67
N ASN A 162 3.72 -0.22 11.04
CA ASN A 162 4.65 -1.32 11.25
C ASN A 162 4.16 -2.24 12.39
N PHE A 163 3.74 -1.64 13.52
CA PHE A 163 3.20 -2.40 14.65
C PHE A 163 1.91 -3.14 14.28
N PHE A 164 0.99 -2.47 13.57
CA PHE A 164 -0.24 -3.10 13.06
C PHE A 164 0.07 -4.28 12.14
N SER A 165 1.01 -4.12 11.22
CA SER A 165 1.43 -5.17 10.28
C SER A 165 2.05 -6.37 11.00
N ALA A 166 2.86 -6.11 12.02
CA ALA A 166 3.46 -7.16 12.86
C ALA A 166 2.38 -7.94 13.63
N GLY A 167 1.37 -7.24 14.17
CA GLY A 167 0.21 -7.87 14.83
C GLY A 167 -0.59 -8.75 13.86
N LEU A 168 -0.93 -8.20 12.69
CA LEU A 168 -1.63 -8.96 11.63
C LEU A 168 -0.85 -10.20 11.20
N ARG A 169 0.45 -10.09 11.04
CA ARG A 169 1.29 -11.22 10.66
C ARG A 169 1.21 -12.33 11.70
N LYS A 170 1.32 -12.02 13.00
CA LYS A 170 1.17 -13.01 14.06
C LYS A 170 -0.21 -13.69 14.05
N GLU A 171 -1.26 -12.94 13.75
CA GLU A 171 -2.64 -13.45 13.73
C GLU A 171 -2.93 -14.28 12.49
N LEU A 172 -2.46 -13.87 11.31
CA LEU A 172 -2.89 -14.40 10.04
C LEU A 172 -1.91 -15.41 9.41
N SER A 173 -0.59 -15.37 9.73
CA SER A 173 0.36 -16.35 9.17
C SER A 173 0.04 -17.80 9.49
N PRO A 174 -0.51 -18.16 10.68
CA PRO A 174 -0.99 -19.52 10.93
C PRO A 174 -2.15 -19.96 10.03
N GLN A 175 -2.80 -19.00 9.35
CA GLN A 175 -3.89 -19.23 8.39
C GLN A 175 -3.38 -19.19 6.93
N GLY A 176 -2.07 -19.18 6.70
CA GLY A 176 -1.46 -19.19 5.36
C GLY A 176 -1.28 -17.81 4.72
N PHE A 177 -1.51 -16.72 5.44
CA PHE A 177 -1.31 -15.37 4.90
C PHE A 177 0.15 -14.96 4.88
N ALA A 178 0.59 -14.34 3.78
CA ALA A 178 1.77 -13.49 3.75
C ALA A 178 1.37 -12.07 4.16
N VAL A 179 2.04 -11.50 5.17
CA VAL A 179 1.79 -10.13 5.64
C VAL A 179 3.11 -9.38 5.73
N TYR A 180 3.22 -8.26 5.00
CA TYR A 180 4.42 -7.45 4.92
C TYR A 180 4.18 -6.00 5.32
N ALA A 181 5.07 -5.44 6.15
CA ALA A 181 5.35 -4.01 6.22
C ALA A 181 6.59 -3.78 5.35
N LEU A 182 6.47 -2.97 4.29
CA LEU A 182 7.52 -2.81 3.28
C LEU A 182 7.99 -1.36 3.18
N HIS A 183 9.31 -1.15 3.29
CA HIS A 183 9.95 0.10 2.90
C HIS A 183 10.28 0.07 1.40
N PRO A 184 9.68 0.97 0.58
CA PRO A 184 9.88 0.97 -0.87
C PRO A 184 11.23 1.55 -1.32
N GLY A 185 12.01 2.10 -0.38
CA GLY A 185 13.16 2.96 -0.65
C GLY A 185 12.74 4.42 -0.87
N TRP A 186 13.74 5.31 -0.94
CA TRP A 186 13.51 6.69 -1.36
C TRP A 186 13.45 6.75 -2.89
N ILE A 187 12.26 6.90 -3.44
CA ILE A 187 11.92 6.74 -4.86
C ILE A 187 11.35 8.01 -5.47
N ARG A 188 11.60 8.23 -6.77
CA ARG A 188 11.13 9.39 -7.55
C ARG A 188 9.62 9.34 -7.76
N THR A 189 8.89 9.97 -6.86
CA THR A 189 7.44 10.11 -6.87
C THR A 189 7.07 11.55 -6.46
N PRO A 190 5.81 11.97 -6.61
CA PRO A 190 5.37 13.26 -6.09
C PRO A 190 5.62 13.45 -4.59
N MET A 191 5.71 12.36 -3.80
CA MET A 191 6.04 12.40 -2.38
C MET A 191 7.55 12.43 -2.14
N GLY A 192 8.32 11.61 -2.86
CA GLY A 192 9.75 11.47 -2.65
C GLY A 192 10.60 12.59 -3.28
N GLY A 193 10.04 13.31 -4.26
CA GLY A 193 10.76 14.38 -5.01
C GLY A 193 11.62 13.83 -6.17
N SER A 194 12.16 14.77 -6.97
CA SER A 194 12.99 14.47 -8.14
C SER A 194 14.37 13.95 -7.78
N GLU A 195 14.89 14.34 -6.63
CA GLU A 195 16.24 14.00 -6.17
C GLU A 195 16.35 12.58 -5.60
N ALA A 196 15.22 11.88 -5.46
CA ALA A 196 15.23 10.49 -4.97
C ALA A 196 16.01 9.59 -5.94
N PRO A 197 16.91 8.72 -5.44
CA PRO A 197 17.76 7.87 -6.29
C PRO A 197 16.98 6.72 -6.92
N GLY A 198 15.94 6.21 -6.23
CA GLY A 198 15.22 5.01 -6.65
C GLY A 198 14.22 5.26 -7.76
N ASP A 199 14.00 4.26 -8.60
CA ASP A 199 12.96 4.27 -9.62
C ASP A 199 11.70 3.56 -9.09
N PRO A 200 10.52 4.18 -9.16
CA PRO A 200 9.28 3.55 -8.71
C PRO A 200 8.89 2.32 -9.56
N ALA A 201 9.33 2.24 -10.82
CA ALA A 201 9.07 1.06 -11.65
C ALA A 201 9.88 -0.15 -11.19
N ASP A 202 11.16 0.03 -10.83
CA ASP A 202 11.98 -1.04 -10.26
C ASP A 202 11.40 -1.53 -8.92
N THR A 203 10.98 -0.58 -8.08
CA THR A 203 10.32 -0.91 -6.81
C THR A 203 9.01 -1.68 -7.02
N ALA A 204 8.22 -1.30 -8.02
CA ALA A 204 7.00 -2.03 -8.36
C ALA A 204 7.28 -3.47 -8.81
N GLN A 205 8.35 -3.70 -9.59
CA GLN A 205 8.78 -5.06 -9.96
C GLN A 205 9.10 -5.90 -8.73
N ASN A 206 9.91 -5.36 -7.79
CA ASN A 206 10.28 -6.06 -6.56
C ASN A 206 9.05 -6.36 -5.67
N ILE A 207 8.11 -5.42 -5.56
CA ILE A 207 6.86 -5.63 -4.82
C ILE A 207 6.07 -6.79 -5.42
N LEU A 208 5.96 -6.86 -6.75
CA LEU A 208 5.28 -7.97 -7.42
C LEU A 208 6.04 -9.29 -7.23
N ASP A 209 7.37 -9.25 -7.26
CA ASP A 209 8.19 -10.45 -7.03
C ASP A 209 8.03 -10.99 -5.59
N LEU A 210 7.88 -10.10 -4.60
CA LEU A 210 7.53 -10.48 -3.23
C LEU A 210 6.12 -11.12 -3.15
N ILE A 211 5.13 -10.48 -3.76
CA ILE A 211 3.74 -10.97 -3.74
C ILE A 211 3.62 -12.32 -4.47
N GLU A 212 4.37 -12.52 -5.53
CA GLU A 212 4.41 -13.75 -6.32
C GLU A 212 5.30 -14.85 -5.69
N GLY A 213 5.98 -14.55 -4.57
CA GLY A 213 6.90 -15.48 -3.90
C GLY A 213 8.20 -15.74 -4.65
N LYS A 214 8.60 -14.86 -5.57
CA LYS A 214 9.88 -14.93 -6.29
C LYS A 214 11.05 -14.37 -5.49
N ILE A 215 10.74 -13.42 -4.59
CA ILE A 215 11.65 -12.91 -3.56
C ILE A 215 11.18 -13.52 -2.24
N GLU A 216 12.08 -14.19 -1.54
CA GLU A 216 11.85 -14.71 -0.20
C GLU A 216 12.08 -13.58 0.80
N ALA A 217 11.04 -13.24 1.56
CA ALA A 217 11.15 -12.25 2.62
C ALA A 217 11.75 -12.89 3.87
N ASP A 218 12.58 -12.12 4.61
CA ASP A 218 13.09 -12.53 5.91
C ASP A 218 11.92 -12.88 6.85
N ALA A 219 11.89 -14.14 7.28
CA ALA A 219 10.80 -14.69 8.08
C ALA A 219 10.69 -14.08 9.47
N GLU A 220 11.78 -13.55 10.03
CA GLU A 220 11.82 -12.94 11.36
C GLU A 220 11.66 -11.41 11.34
N ALA A 221 11.73 -10.78 10.15
CA ALA A 221 11.69 -9.35 10.03
C ALA A 221 10.32 -8.76 10.38
N TRP A 222 10.29 -7.74 11.23
CA TRP A 222 9.09 -6.95 11.50
C TRP A 222 8.70 -6.03 10.34
N MET A 223 9.70 -5.62 9.56
CA MET A 223 9.62 -4.80 8.37
C MET A 223 10.73 -5.21 7.41
N ILE A 224 10.44 -5.17 6.13
CA ILE A 224 11.37 -5.52 5.06
C ILE A 224 11.58 -4.35 4.10
N ASP A 225 12.71 -4.34 3.42
CA ASP A 225 12.93 -3.51 2.24
C ASP A 225 12.31 -4.17 0.99
N ARG A 226 12.41 -3.49 -0.16
CA ARG A 226 11.91 -3.98 -1.44
C ARG A 226 12.61 -5.26 -1.93
N GLU A 227 13.76 -5.60 -1.38
CA GLU A 227 14.52 -6.81 -1.71
C GLU A 227 14.20 -7.99 -0.75
N GLY A 228 13.26 -7.79 0.17
CA GLY A 228 12.85 -8.79 1.16
C GLY A 228 13.75 -8.89 2.39
N LYS A 229 14.75 -8.02 2.53
CA LYS A 229 15.69 -8.02 3.65
C LYS A 229 15.10 -7.32 4.87
N ALA A 230 15.47 -7.80 6.06
CA ALA A 230 15.07 -7.17 7.31
C ALA A 230 15.53 -5.71 7.40
N MET A 231 14.62 -4.84 7.79
CA MET A 231 14.90 -3.46 8.13
C MET A 231 15.20 -3.36 9.64
N PRO A 232 16.16 -2.48 10.05
CA PRO A 232 16.40 -2.24 11.47
C PRO A 232 15.18 -1.61 12.12
N PHE A 233 14.88 -2.01 13.35
CA PHE A 233 13.73 -1.51 14.11
C PHE A 233 14.07 -0.33 15.01
#